data_278429fd6f10d87040d9840d8d1b6a87
#
_entry.id   278429fd6f10d87040d9840d8d1b6a87
#
_cell.length_a   1.000
_cell.length_b   1.000
_cell.length_c   1.000
_cell.angle_alpha   90.00
_cell.angle_beta   90.00
_cell.angle_gamma   90.00
#
_symmetry.space_group_name_H-M   'P 1'
#
loop_
_entity.id
_entity.type
_entity.pdbx_description
1 polymer ?
#
loop_
_entity_poly.entity_id
_entity_poly.type
_entity_poly.pdbx_seq_one_letter_code
_entity_poly.pdbx_strand_id
1 'polypeptide(L)'
;YEMRIDTSGELTGVGIQIVKDEESDNFVIVAPIEGSPASQAGIKAKDRIISIDKINTKGMDIEKAVNLIRGKKGTQVTLGISRNGKIFYKSLMRKKIEIRSVVSKINNTKEGYLVGYVRIKQFNANASREMKDTLLDYENKDVAGYVLDLRSNPGGLLDSSIDISRQFINKGIIVSTLSKNGLKEIKKANGSALTNKPLVVLVNEGSASASEIVSGAIRDNQRGKLVGKKTFGKGLVQSMRALVDGSGLTVTVAKYLTPNGTDINKFGITPDLEINMNSNRLLQKEIGTKKDKQYRAGENLLINLIKVKGSFSSYDPKSSNIYAALKND
;
A
#
# COMPACT_ATOMS: atom_id res chain seq x y z
N TYR A 1 1.42 -20.05 6.10
CA TYR A 1 1.79 -19.23 7.28
C TYR A 1 2.26 -17.84 6.88
N GLU A 2 3.14 -17.70 5.88
CA GLU A 2 3.61 -16.41 5.35
C GLU A 2 2.46 -15.56 4.78
N MET A 3 1.57 -16.17 4.02
CA MET A 3 0.41 -15.48 3.45
C MET A 3 -0.56 -14.97 4.54
N ARG A 4 -0.66 -15.66 5.69
CA ARG A 4 -1.46 -15.19 6.83
C ARG A 4 -0.83 -13.96 7.51
N ILE A 5 0.50 -13.87 7.55
CA ILE A 5 1.22 -12.70 8.07
C ILE A 5 1.03 -11.51 7.12
N ASP A 6 1.13 -11.72 5.81
CA ASP A 6 0.94 -10.67 4.80
C ASP A 6 -0.45 -10.04 4.87
N THR A 7 -1.48 -10.83 5.15
CA THR A 7 -2.85 -10.34 5.21
C THR A 7 -3.25 -9.79 6.58
N SER A 8 -2.66 -10.29 7.68
CA SER A 8 -2.99 -9.79 9.03
C SER A 8 -2.41 -8.40 9.32
N GLY A 9 -1.34 -8.01 8.63
CA GLY A 9 -0.59 -6.78 8.94
C GLY A 9 0.15 -6.84 10.26
N GLU A 10 0.34 -8.03 10.82
CA GLU A 10 0.91 -8.27 12.12
C GLU A 10 1.88 -9.47 12.07
N LEU A 11 2.98 -9.34 12.75
CA LEU A 11 3.88 -10.47 12.98
C LEU A 11 4.27 -10.55 14.45
N THR A 12 4.54 -11.74 14.94
CA THR A 12 5.10 -11.92 16.27
C THR A 12 6.59 -12.19 16.16
N GLY A 13 7.39 -11.31 16.78
CA GLY A 13 8.84 -11.38 16.71
C GLY A 13 9.48 -10.18 17.37
N VAL A 14 10.68 -9.83 16.92
CA VAL A 14 11.45 -8.70 17.49
C VAL A 14 11.48 -7.47 16.57
N GLY A 15 10.95 -7.55 15.36
CA GLY A 15 10.81 -6.42 14.43
C GLY A 15 12.11 -6.04 13.73
N ILE A 16 12.72 -6.97 13.01
CA ILE A 16 13.87 -6.74 12.14
C ILE A 16 13.61 -7.27 10.73
N GLN A 17 14.12 -6.55 9.73
CA GLN A 17 14.21 -7.02 8.36
C GLN A 17 15.64 -7.49 8.12
N ILE A 18 15.80 -8.72 7.64
CA ILE A 18 17.11 -9.34 7.41
C ILE A 18 17.25 -9.80 5.96
N VAL A 19 18.49 -9.78 5.47
CA VAL A 19 18.90 -10.40 4.22
C VAL A 19 20.13 -11.24 4.47
N LYS A 20 20.33 -12.27 3.68
CA LYS A 20 21.59 -13.04 3.69
C LYS A 20 22.63 -12.28 2.88
N ASP A 21 23.80 -12.09 3.45
CA ASP A 21 24.97 -11.49 2.80
C ASP A 21 25.80 -12.63 2.21
N GLU A 22 25.88 -12.70 0.90
CA GLU A 22 26.58 -13.78 0.17
C GLU A 22 28.09 -13.82 0.44
N GLU A 23 28.72 -12.64 0.69
CA GLU A 23 30.16 -12.56 0.92
C GLU A 23 30.54 -13.07 2.33
N SER A 24 29.81 -12.68 3.35
CA SER A 24 30.12 -13.04 4.75
C SER A 24 29.35 -14.25 5.25
N ASP A 25 28.40 -14.78 4.47
CA ASP A 25 27.48 -15.86 4.82
C ASP A 25 26.73 -15.66 6.14
N ASN A 26 26.58 -14.40 6.55
CA ASN A 26 25.84 -13.97 7.74
C ASN A 26 24.56 -13.24 7.34
N PHE A 27 23.65 -13.01 8.30
CA PHE A 27 22.48 -12.17 8.09
C PHE A 27 22.77 -10.72 8.42
N VAL A 28 22.44 -9.81 7.51
CA VAL A 28 22.55 -8.37 7.70
C VAL A 28 21.17 -7.78 7.97
N ILE A 29 21.08 -6.95 8.97
CA ILE A 29 19.86 -6.20 9.29
C ILE A 29 19.73 -5.04 8.32
N VAL A 30 18.68 -5.07 7.49
CA VAL A 30 18.33 -3.99 6.57
C VAL A 30 17.81 -2.79 7.36
N ALA A 31 16.84 -3.04 8.25
CA ALA A 31 16.31 -2.04 9.18
C ALA A 31 15.56 -2.72 10.35
N PRO A 32 15.64 -2.17 11.56
CA PRO A 32 14.65 -2.45 12.59
C PRO A 32 13.34 -1.73 12.27
N ILE A 33 12.21 -2.35 12.60
CA ILE A 33 10.90 -1.72 12.52
C ILE A 33 10.77 -0.72 13.67
N GLU A 34 10.37 0.49 13.37
CA GLU A 34 10.20 1.56 14.37
C GLU A 34 9.23 1.13 15.50
N GLY A 35 9.59 1.46 16.75
CA GLY A 35 8.80 1.07 17.93
C GLY A 35 8.90 -0.40 18.31
N SER A 36 9.57 -1.25 17.52
CA SER A 36 9.76 -2.67 17.80
C SER A 36 10.76 -2.93 18.95
N PRO A 37 10.77 -4.13 19.55
CA PRO A 37 11.77 -4.52 20.54
C PRO A 37 13.21 -4.35 20.04
N ALA A 38 13.49 -4.65 18.78
CA ALA A 38 14.81 -4.47 18.19
C ALA A 38 15.21 -2.99 18.10
N SER A 39 14.29 -2.14 17.64
CA SER A 39 14.51 -0.69 17.58
C SER A 39 14.77 -0.10 18.97
N GLN A 40 13.96 -0.46 19.97
CA GLN A 40 14.12 -0.02 21.36
C GLN A 40 15.42 -0.51 22.00
N ALA A 41 15.93 -1.68 21.59
CA ALA A 41 17.21 -2.22 22.07
C ALA A 41 18.43 -1.61 21.37
N GLY A 42 18.24 -0.65 20.44
CA GLY A 42 19.31 0.04 19.73
C GLY A 42 19.98 -0.79 18.61
N ILE A 43 19.26 -1.80 18.08
CA ILE A 43 19.68 -2.49 16.86
C ILE A 43 19.55 -1.51 15.69
N LYS A 44 20.51 -1.55 14.76
CA LYS A 44 20.64 -0.61 13.65
C LYS A 44 20.73 -1.33 12.30
N ALA A 45 20.46 -0.59 11.23
CA ALA A 45 20.78 -1.02 9.88
C ALA A 45 22.28 -1.33 9.76
N LYS A 46 22.63 -2.34 8.95
CA LYS A 46 23.99 -2.88 8.72
C LYS A 46 24.56 -3.67 9.90
N ASP A 47 23.86 -3.87 11.01
CA ASP A 47 24.26 -4.84 12.02
C ASP A 47 24.23 -6.25 11.40
N ARG A 48 25.20 -7.10 11.78
CA ARG A 48 25.26 -8.51 11.36
C ARG A 48 24.81 -9.40 12.50
N ILE A 49 23.92 -10.32 12.23
CA ILE A 49 23.51 -11.34 13.20
C ILE A 49 24.47 -12.52 13.06
N ILE A 50 25.23 -12.78 14.10
CA ILE A 50 26.21 -13.87 14.15
C ILE A 50 25.74 -15.09 14.93
N SER A 51 24.72 -14.90 15.79
CA SER A 51 24.07 -16.01 16.49
C SER A 51 22.63 -15.67 16.88
N ILE A 52 21.80 -16.71 17.01
CA ILE A 52 20.42 -16.67 17.51
C ILE A 52 20.32 -17.73 18.58
N ASP A 53 19.99 -17.34 19.83
CA ASP A 53 19.93 -18.22 21.01
C ASP A 53 21.17 -19.14 21.13
N LYS A 54 22.37 -18.55 20.98
CA LYS A 54 23.69 -19.23 20.97
C LYS A 54 23.95 -20.09 19.72
N ILE A 55 23.01 -20.29 18.81
CA ILE A 55 23.21 -21.01 17.56
C ILE A 55 23.91 -20.09 16.55
N ASN A 56 25.06 -20.50 16.02
CA ASN A 56 25.79 -19.73 15.00
C ASN A 56 24.97 -19.63 13.73
N THR A 57 24.93 -18.44 13.11
CA THR A 57 24.15 -18.18 11.90
C THR A 57 24.92 -18.41 10.60
N LYS A 58 26.23 -18.65 10.65
CA LYS A 58 27.03 -18.91 9.46
C LYS A 58 26.58 -20.21 8.77
N GLY A 59 26.30 -20.14 7.48
CA GLY A 59 25.79 -21.28 6.70
C GLY A 59 24.32 -21.61 6.95
N MET A 60 23.64 -20.84 7.81
CA MET A 60 22.23 -21.08 8.10
C MET A 60 21.35 -20.59 6.93
N ASP A 61 20.28 -21.33 6.66
CA ASP A 61 19.23 -20.88 5.75
C ASP A 61 18.42 -19.73 6.35
N ILE A 62 17.96 -18.80 5.50
CA ILE A 62 17.22 -17.61 5.94
C ILE A 62 15.88 -17.96 6.59
N GLU A 63 15.19 -19.00 6.10
CA GLU A 63 13.93 -19.45 6.68
C GLU A 63 14.13 -19.98 8.09
N LYS A 64 15.20 -20.76 8.30
CA LYS A 64 15.58 -21.26 9.63
C LYS A 64 15.90 -20.11 10.58
N ALA A 65 16.67 -19.10 10.13
CA ALA A 65 16.97 -17.91 10.94
C ALA A 65 15.70 -17.15 11.31
N VAL A 66 14.79 -16.92 10.34
CA VAL A 66 13.50 -16.26 10.56
C VAL A 66 12.65 -17.04 11.57
N ASN A 67 12.58 -18.37 11.45
CA ASN A 67 11.81 -19.21 12.38
C ASN A 67 12.37 -19.19 13.81
N LEU A 68 13.69 -19.11 13.98
CA LEU A 68 14.33 -18.96 15.29
C LEU A 68 14.07 -17.57 15.91
N ILE A 69 14.09 -16.52 15.09
CA ILE A 69 13.84 -15.13 15.56
C ILE A 69 12.36 -14.93 15.90
N ARG A 70 11.45 -15.49 15.09
CA ARG A 70 10.00 -15.53 15.38
C ARG A 70 9.72 -16.44 16.56
N GLY A 71 8.50 -16.39 17.08
CA GLY A 71 8.06 -17.29 18.15
C GLY A 71 6.87 -16.73 18.90
N LYS A 72 6.47 -17.40 19.98
CA LYS A 72 5.30 -17.03 20.76
C LYS A 72 5.51 -15.66 21.45
N LYS A 73 4.47 -14.79 21.40
CA LYS A 73 4.46 -13.49 22.12
C LYS A 73 4.82 -13.70 23.61
N GLY A 74 5.68 -12.83 24.13
CA GLY A 74 6.15 -12.88 25.51
C GLY A 74 7.34 -13.80 25.75
N THR A 75 7.81 -14.57 24.75
CA THR A 75 9.07 -15.31 24.85
C THR A 75 10.26 -14.44 24.46
N GLN A 76 11.46 -14.81 24.88
CA GLN A 76 12.70 -14.10 24.56
C GLN A 76 13.47 -14.80 23.44
N VAL A 77 14.25 -14.02 22.71
CA VAL A 77 15.32 -14.48 21.82
C VAL A 77 16.55 -13.64 22.05
N THR A 78 17.73 -14.26 22.09
CA THR A 78 18.99 -13.56 22.24
C THR A 78 19.72 -13.53 20.89
N LEU A 79 19.98 -12.33 20.37
CA LEU A 79 20.72 -12.10 19.15
C LEU A 79 22.17 -11.72 19.50
N GLY A 80 23.14 -12.46 18.95
CA GLY A 80 24.54 -12.06 18.88
C GLY A 80 24.73 -11.16 17.67
N ILE A 81 25.15 -9.93 17.91
CA ILE A 81 25.28 -8.87 16.88
C ILE A 81 26.73 -8.47 16.72
N SER A 82 27.18 -8.34 15.49
CA SER A 82 28.46 -7.72 15.15
C SER A 82 28.18 -6.36 14.48
N ARG A 83 28.75 -5.28 15.06
CA ARG A 83 28.69 -3.91 14.52
C ARG A 83 30.11 -3.33 14.48
N ASN A 84 30.61 -3.02 13.30
CA ASN A 84 31.97 -2.48 13.11
C ASN A 84 33.05 -3.31 13.84
N GLY A 85 32.96 -4.64 13.73
CA GLY A 85 33.87 -5.58 14.36
C GLY A 85 33.64 -5.81 15.87
N LYS A 86 32.81 -5.03 16.55
CA LYS A 86 32.46 -5.25 17.97
C LYS A 86 31.26 -6.20 18.08
N ILE A 87 31.41 -7.21 18.94
CA ILE A 87 30.35 -8.18 19.22
C ILE A 87 29.64 -7.83 20.53
N PHE A 88 28.32 -7.89 20.50
CA PHE A 88 27.49 -7.73 21.68
C PHE A 88 26.21 -8.58 21.55
N TYR A 89 25.56 -8.84 22.66
CA TYR A 89 24.37 -9.68 22.73
C TYR A 89 23.17 -8.83 23.18
N LYS A 90 22.01 -9.08 22.56
CA LYS A 90 20.74 -8.44 22.90
C LYS A 90 19.67 -9.49 23.11
N SER A 91 19.16 -9.56 24.33
CA SER A 91 17.96 -10.36 24.65
C SER A 91 16.73 -9.53 24.39
N LEU A 92 15.88 -10.00 23.49
CA LEU A 92 14.72 -9.27 22.95
C LEU A 92 13.45 -10.05 23.26
N MET A 93 12.46 -9.40 23.83
CA MET A 93 11.16 -10.00 24.04
C MET A 93 10.35 -9.98 22.75
N ARG A 94 9.83 -11.13 22.32
CA ARG A 94 8.96 -11.21 21.15
C ARG A 94 7.63 -10.54 21.44
N LYS A 95 7.26 -9.58 20.63
CA LYS A 95 6.00 -8.84 20.70
C LYS A 95 5.24 -8.96 19.38
N LYS A 96 3.95 -8.64 19.44
CA LYS A 96 3.16 -8.35 18.26
C LYS A 96 3.68 -7.06 17.63
N ILE A 97 4.11 -7.13 16.38
CA ILE A 97 4.65 -6.01 15.59
C ILE A 97 3.61 -5.67 14.54
N GLU A 98 3.09 -4.45 14.58
CA GLU A 98 2.22 -3.94 13.54
C GLU A 98 3.07 -3.45 12.34
N ILE A 99 2.77 -3.96 11.17
CA ILE A 99 3.42 -3.53 9.93
C ILE A 99 2.56 -2.44 9.32
N ARG A 100 3.06 -1.20 9.34
CA ARG A 100 2.36 -0.08 8.72
C ARG A 100 2.18 -0.29 7.21
N SER A 101 0.95 -0.34 6.80
CA SER A 101 0.55 -0.41 5.39
C SER A 101 0.46 0.94 4.74
N VAL A 102 0.14 1.97 5.50
CA VAL A 102 -0.03 3.34 5.04
C VAL A 102 1.17 4.20 5.44
N VAL A 103 1.74 4.88 4.46
CA VAL A 103 2.78 5.90 4.66
C VAL A 103 2.25 7.21 4.08
N SER A 104 2.34 8.28 4.84
CA SER A 104 1.74 9.55 4.44
C SER A 104 2.61 10.74 4.78
N LYS A 105 2.42 11.82 4.05
CA LYS A 105 3.03 13.13 4.30
C LYS A 105 2.18 14.24 3.69
N ILE A 106 2.29 15.44 4.22
CA ILE A 106 1.71 16.64 3.62
C ILE A 106 2.83 17.33 2.84
N ASN A 107 2.56 17.62 1.57
CA ASN A 107 3.44 18.39 0.70
C ASN A 107 2.83 19.78 0.48
N ASN A 108 3.66 20.83 0.50
CA ASN A 108 3.25 22.16 0.09
C ASN A 108 3.57 22.37 -1.39
N THR A 109 2.59 22.79 -2.17
CA THR A 109 2.78 23.12 -3.59
C THR A 109 3.35 24.52 -3.76
N LYS A 110 3.83 24.84 -4.96
CA LYS A 110 4.31 26.20 -5.28
C LYS A 110 3.20 27.25 -5.20
N GLU A 111 1.96 26.84 -5.45
CA GLU A 111 0.76 27.67 -5.37
C GLU A 111 0.24 27.85 -3.93
N GLY A 112 0.91 27.27 -2.93
CA GLY A 112 0.55 27.39 -1.52
C GLY A 112 -0.51 26.38 -1.04
N TYR A 113 -0.95 25.41 -1.88
CA TYR A 113 -1.89 24.38 -1.44
C TYR A 113 -1.18 23.31 -0.61
N LEU A 114 -1.79 22.89 0.48
CA LEU A 114 -1.40 21.68 1.21
C LEU A 114 -2.01 20.45 0.52
N VAL A 115 -1.18 19.51 0.12
CA VAL A 115 -1.58 18.27 -0.55
C VAL A 115 -1.23 17.06 0.31
N GLY A 116 -2.25 16.27 0.62
CA GLY A 116 -2.08 15.00 1.33
C GLY A 116 -1.57 13.91 0.38
N TYR A 117 -0.31 13.49 0.52
CA TYR A 117 0.22 12.31 -0.14
C TYR A 117 0.05 11.10 0.78
N VAL A 118 -0.63 10.07 0.29
CA VAL A 118 -0.86 8.83 1.03
C VAL A 118 -0.50 7.63 0.15
N ARG A 119 0.42 6.80 0.61
CA ARG A 119 0.83 5.58 -0.09
C ARG A 119 0.38 4.35 0.68
N ILE A 120 -0.34 3.47 0.02
CA ILE A 120 -0.70 2.15 0.54
C ILE A 120 0.28 1.13 -0.05
N LYS A 121 1.07 0.47 0.81
CA LYS A 121 2.03 -0.55 0.39
C LYS A 121 1.37 -1.91 0.15
N GLN A 122 0.32 -2.21 0.93
CA GLN A 122 -0.40 -3.47 0.89
C GLN A 122 -1.77 -3.32 1.56
N PHE A 123 -2.77 -4.07 1.11
CA PHE A 123 -4.10 -4.10 1.71
C PHE A 123 -4.18 -5.21 2.76
N ASN A 124 -3.63 -4.97 3.94
CA ASN A 124 -3.77 -5.87 5.08
C ASN A 124 -4.95 -5.46 6.00
N ALA A 125 -5.17 -6.16 7.09
CA ALA A 125 -6.28 -5.92 8.02
C ALA A 125 -6.23 -4.53 8.70
N ASN A 126 -5.04 -3.91 8.79
CA ASN A 126 -4.88 -2.59 9.41
C ASN A 126 -5.00 -1.43 8.41
N ALA A 127 -4.85 -1.69 7.10
CA ALA A 127 -4.72 -0.64 6.09
C ALA A 127 -5.93 0.31 6.04
N SER A 128 -7.16 -0.21 6.19
CA SER A 128 -8.36 0.63 6.19
C SER A 128 -8.44 1.56 7.41
N ARG A 129 -8.07 1.07 8.60
CA ARG A 129 -8.00 1.88 9.81
C ARG A 129 -6.91 2.94 9.69
N GLU A 130 -5.70 2.56 9.29
CA GLU A 130 -4.58 3.50 9.11
C GLU A 130 -4.90 4.59 8.07
N MET A 131 -5.59 4.23 6.99
CA MET A 131 -6.06 5.18 5.98
C MET A 131 -7.08 6.14 6.55
N LYS A 132 -8.07 5.63 7.31
CA LYS A 132 -9.09 6.45 7.99
C LYS A 132 -8.44 7.47 8.92
N ASP A 133 -7.53 7.02 9.78
CA ASP A 133 -6.84 7.88 10.75
C ASP A 133 -6.03 8.98 10.03
N THR A 134 -5.38 8.62 8.91
CA THR A 134 -4.63 9.56 8.06
C THR A 134 -5.55 10.59 7.41
N LEU A 135 -6.69 10.17 6.86
CA LEU A 135 -7.65 11.10 6.24
C LEU A 135 -8.22 12.06 7.24
N LEU A 136 -8.63 11.59 8.43
CA LEU A 136 -9.16 12.46 9.49
C LEU A 136 -8.13 13.48 9.96
N ASP A 137 -6.87 13.07 10.15
CA ASP A 137 -5.78 13.99 10.49
C ASP A 137 -5.58 15.06 9.39
N TYR A 138 -5.66 14.66 8.12
CA TYR A 138 -5.45 15.57 6.99
C TYR A 138 -6.65 16.49 6.73
N GLU A 139 -7.88 16.03 6.97
CA GLU A 139 -9.06 16.91 6.95
C GLU A 139 -8.95 17.98 8.04
N ASN A 140 -8.49 17.63 9.25
CA ASN A 140 -8.27 18.58 10.34
C ASN A 140 -7.14 19.60 10.04
N LYS A 141 -6.19 19.24 9.17
CA LYS A 141 -5.10 20.13 8.70
C LYS A 141 -5.46 20.88 7.43
N ASP A 142 -6.69 20.76 6.99
CA ASP A 142 -7.27 21.45 5.81
C ASP A 142 -6.44 21.27 4.53
N VAL A 143 -6.00 20.03 4.24
CA VAL A 143 -5.38 19.75 2.93
C VAL A 143 -6.37 20.03 1.80
N ALA A 144 -5.90 20.61 0.70
CA ALA A 144 -6.75 21.00 -0.42
C ALA A 144 -7.15 19.82 -1.33
N GLY A 145 -6.41 18.70 -1.25
CA GLY A 145 -6.66 17.49 -2.04
C GLY A 145 -5.66 16.39 -1.76
N TYR A 146 -5.84 15.24 -2.42
CA TYR A 146 -5.12 14.01 -2.13
C TYR A 146 -4.44 13.40 -3.35
N VAL A 147 -3.23 12.89 -3.13
CA VAL A 147 -2.55 11.94 -4.03
C VAL A 147 -2.47 10.59 -3.32
N LEU A 148 -3.26 9.63 -3.78
CA LEU A 148 -3.23 8.23 -3.32
C LEU A 148 -2.25 7.43 -4.18
N ASP A 149 -1.19 6.90 -3.60
CA ASP A 149 -0.17 6.13 -4.32
C ASP A 149 -0.36 4.62 -4.10
N LEU A 150 -0.76 3.94 -5.16
CA LEU A 150 -0.95 2.49 -5.22
C LEU A 150 0.13 1.81 -6.09
N ARG A 151 1.17 2.51 -6.50
CA ARG A 151 2.24 1.96 -7.32
C ARG A 151 3.00 0.85 -6.58
N SER A 152 3.26 -0.24 -7.30
CA SER A 152 3.94 -1.43 -6.79
C SER A 152 3.26 -2.03 -5.54
N ASN A 153 1.95 -1.85 -5.42
CA ASN A 153 1.12 -2.47 -4.41
C ASN A 153 0.45 -3.73 -5.01
N PRO A 154 0.86 -4.95 -4.59
CA PRO A 154 0.35 -6.19 -5.19
C PRO A 154 -1.09 -6.54 -4.81
N GLY A 155 -1.72 -5.72 -3.97
CA GLY A 155 -3.07 -5.95 -3.45
C GLY A 155 -3.10 -6.40 -2.00
N GLY A 156 -3.96 -7.35 -1.71
CA GLY A 156 -4.21 -7.91 -0.37
C GLY A 156 -5.69 -8.22 -0.16
N LEU A 157 -6.23 -7.91 1.03
CA LEU A 157 -7.59 -8.24 1.42
C LEU A 157 -8.64 -7.45 0.62
N LEU A 158 -9.63 -8.17 0.11
CA LEU A 158 -10.79 -7.59 -0.58
C LEU A 158 -11.52 -6.58 0.30
N ASP A 159 -11.87 -6.98 1.54
CA ASP A 159 -12.63 -6.12 2.46
C ASP A 159 -11.86 -4.82 2.77
N SER A 160 -10.55 -4.89 2.95
CA SER A 160 -9.70 -3.70 3.13
C SER A 160 -9.80 -2.73 1.94
N SER A 161 -9.81 -3.24 0.70
CA SER A 161 -9.96 -2.42 -0.50
C SER A 161 -11.35 -1.78 -0.62
N ILE A 162 -12.39 -2.53 -0.26
CA ILE A 162 -13.77 -2.03 -0.23
C ILE A 162 -13.91 -0.91 0.80
N ASP A 163 -13.40 -1.11 2.01
CA ASP A 163 -13.51 -0.12 3.08
C ASP A 163 -12.70 1.13 2.80
N ILE A 164 -11.51 1.00 2.20
CA ILE A 164 -10.72 2.16 1.73
C ILE A 164 -11.45 2.89 0.61
N SER A 165 -12.06 2.19 -0.34
CA SER A 165 -12.87 2.82 -1.39
C SER A 165 -14.05 3.60 -0.82
N ARG A 166 -14.71 3.08 0.22
CA ARG A 166 -15.82 3.75 0.94
C ARG A 166 -15.41 5.04 1.61
N GLN A 167 -14.15 5.19 2.01
CA GLN A 167 -13.65 6.44 2.59
C GLN A 167 -13.57 7.59 1.58
N PHE A 168 -13.59 7.28 0.28
CA PHE A 168 -13.59 8.28 -0.80
C PHE A 168 -14.91 8.35 -1.57
N ILE A 169 -15.67 7.27 -1.64
CA ILE A 169 -16.86 7.15 -2.50
C ILE A 169 -18.11 7.06 -1.63
N ASN A 170 -18.98 8.07 -1.76
CA ASN A 170 -20.20 8.17 -0.94
C ASN A 170 -21.35 7.32 -1.50
N LYS A 171 -21.47 7.20 -2.82
CA LYS A 171 -22.52 6.44 -3.53
C LYS A 171 -21.93 5.72 -4.73
N GLY A 172 -22.55 4.61 -5.11
CA GLY A 172 -22.17 3.84 -6.30
C GLY A 172 -21.66 2.43 -5.96
N ILE A 173 -21.31 1.70 -7.01
CA ILE A 173 -20.73 0.36 -6.91
C ILE A 173 -19.22 0.52 -6.70
N ILE A 174 -18.64 -0.29 -5.82
CA ILE A 174 -17.20 -0.36 -5.62
C ILE A 174 -16.59 -1.48 -6.48
N VAL A 175 -17.16 -2.67 -6.36
CA VAL A 175 -16.72 -3.85 -7.11
C VAL A 175 -17.89 -4.85 -7.21
N SER A 176 -17.89 -5.63 -8.27
CA SER A 176 -18.74 -6.84 -8.36
C SER A 176 -17.85 -8.06 -8.48
N THR A 177 -18.27 -9.17 -7.90
CA THR A 177 -17.66 -10.48 -8.16
C THR A 177 -18.62 -11.33 -8.97
N LEU A 178 -18.09 -12.09 -9.91
CA LEU A 178 -18.85 -13.04 -10.72
C LEU A 178 -18.25 -14.43 -10.55
N SER A 179 -19.01 -15.33 -9.93
CA SER A 179 -18.59 -16.71 -9.73
C SER A 179 -18.71 -17.54 -11.01
N LYS A 180 -18.09 -18.73 -11.04
CA LYS A 180 -18.24 -19.68 -12.16
C LYS A 180 -19.69 -20.06 -12.45
N ASN A 181 -20.53 -20.07 -11.43
CA ASN A 181 -21.95 -20.43 -11.53
C ASN A 181 -22.84 -19.23 -11.96
N GLY A 182 -22.25 -18.12 -12.37
CA GLY A 182 -22.98 -16.92 -12.79
C GLY A 182 -23.53 -16.05 -11.65
N LEU A 183 -23.30 -16.43 -10.38
CA LEU A 183 -23.73 -15.62 -9.23
C LEU A 183 -22.90 -14.35 -9.17
N LYS A 184 -23.60 -13.22 -9.18
CA LYS A 184 -23.01 -11.89 -9.09
C LYS A 184 -23.24 -11.31 -7.70
N GLU A 185 -22.17 -10.98 -7.00
CA GLU A 185 -22.22 -10.24 -5.75
C GLU A 185 -21.73 -8.80 -5.97
N ILE A 186 -22.44 -7.81 -5.44
CA ILE A 186 -22.15 -6.39 -5.64
C ILE A 186 -21.83 -5.75 -4.29
N LYS A 187 -20.66 -5.15 -4.18
CA LYS A 187 -20.25 -4.33 -3.04
C LYS A 187 -20.43 -2.84 -3.40
N LYS A 188 -21.17 -2.12 -2.57
CA LYS A 188 -21.52 -0.71 -2.78
C LYS A 188 -20.90 0.19 -1.71
N ALA A 189 -20.78 1.45 -2.05
CA ALA A 189 -20.56 2.52 -1.08
C ALA A 189 -21.76 2.60 -0.11
N ASN A 190 -21.51 3.10 1.08
CA ASN A 190 -22.47 3.09 2.20
C ASN A 190 -22.68 4.47 2.85
N GLY A 191 -22.24 5.54 2.18
CA GLY A 191 -22.41 6.91 2.69
C GLY A 191 -21.33 7.34 3.70
N SER A 192 -20.25 6.56 3.90
CA SER A 192 -19.22 6.84 4.90
C SER A 192 -17.97 7.53 4.35
N ALA A 193 -18.07 8.21 3.20
CA ALA A 193 -16.95 8.94 2.66
C ALA A 193 -16.48 10.05 3.61
N LEU A 194 -15.17 10.08 3.85
CA LEU A 194 -14.52 11.02 4.78
C LEU A 194 -14.14 12.33 4.11
N THR A 195 -14.00 12.32 2.78
CA THR A 195 -13.59 13.48 2.01
C THR A 195 -14.26 13.50 0.63
N ASN A 196 -14.56 14.68 0.15
CA ASN A 196 -14.96 14.96 -1.22
C ASN A 196 -13.93 15.83 -1.96
N LYS A 197 -12.80 16.17 -1.33
CA LYS A 197 -11.73 16.98 -1.92
C LYS A 197 -11.16 16.30 -3.17
N PRO A 198 -10.56 17.05 -4.11
CA PRO A 198 -9.95 16.50 -5.32
C PRO A 198 -8.98 15.33 -5.02
N LEU A 199 -9.02 14.31 -5.87
CA LEU A 199 -8.25 13.06 -5.69
C LEU A 199 -7.58 12.65 -6.98
N VAL A 200 -6.28 12.35 -6.90
CA VAL A 200 -5.51 11.69 -7.95
C VAL A 200 -4.95 10.38 -7.40
N VAL A 201 -4.99 9.32 -8.19
CA VAL A 201 -4.46 8.00 -7.83
C VAL A 201 -3.27 7.69 -8.73
N LEU A 202 -2.12 7.40 -8.13
CA LEU A 202 -0.93 6.93 -8.85
C LEU A 202 -0.95 5.42 -8.97
N VAL A 203 -0.79 4.91 -10.19
CA VAL A 203 -0.78 3.48 -10.50
C VAL A 203 0.38 3.10 -11.42
N ASN A 204 0.79 1.85 -11.38
CA ASN A 204 1.75 1.28 -12.31
C ASN A 204 1.48 -0.22 -12.53
N GLU A 205 2.33 -0.85 -13.33
CA GLU A 205 2.27 -2.28 -13.65
C GLU A 205 2.42 -3.22 -12.45
N GLY A 206 2.85 -2.70 -11.29
CA GLY A 206 2.87 -3.42 -10.00
C GLY A 206 1.62 -3.20 -9.15
N SER A 207 0.67 -2.38 -9.59
CA SER A 207 -0.64 -2.21 -8.94
C SER A 207 -1.55 -3.36 -9.34
N ALA A 208 -1.88 -4.26 -8.40
CA ALA A 208 -2.62 -5.49 -8.71
C ALA A 208 -3.77 -5.77 -7.73
N SER A 209 -4.75 -6.56 -8.16
CA SER A 209 -5.83 -7.11 -7.32
C SER A 209 -6.59 -6.02 -6.54
N ALA A 210 -6.49 -5.97 -5.19
CA ALA A 210 -7.13 -4.95 -4.34
C ALA A 210 -6.81 -3.51 -4.77
N SER A 211 -5.58 -3.24 -5.27
CA SER A 211 -5.21 -1.94 -5.86
C SER A 211 -6.04 -1.62 -7.10
N GLU A 212 -6.35 -2.63 -7.91
CA GLU A 212 -7.17 -2.46 -9.11
C GLU A 212 -8.65 -2.26 -8.77
N ILE A 213 -9.13 -2.88 -7.69
CA ILE A 213 -10.47 -2.64 -7.16
C ILE A 213 -10.63 -1.17 -6.76
N VAL A 214 -9.70 -0.62 -5.95
CA VAL A 214 -9.73 0.79 -5.55
C VAL A 214 -9.61 1.72 -6.75
N SER A 215 -8.67 1.45 -7.66
CA SER A 215 -8.46 2.24 -8.88
C SER A 215 -9.69 2.25 -9.79
N GLY A 216 -10.27 1.07 -10.03
CA GLY A 216 -11.48 0.92 -10.84
C GLY A 216 -12.69 1.60 -10.19
N ALA A 217 -12.85 1.45 -8.88
CA ALA A 217 -13.92 2.11 -8.14
C ALA A 217 -13.83 3.64 -8.23
N ILE A 218 -12.64 4.21 -8.04
CA ILE A 218 -12.43 5.67 -8.10
C ILE A 218 -12.66 6.20 -9.53
N ARG A 219 -12.11 5.52 -10.53
CA ARG A 219 -12.25 5.93 -11.94
C ARG A 219 -13.70 5.84 -12.42
N ASP A 220 -14.35 4.70 -12.24
CA ASP A 220 -15.67 4.42 -12.80
C ASP A 220 -16.79 5.21 -12.10
N ASN A 221 -16.63 5.57 -10.82
CA ASN A 221 -17.51 6.51 -10.13
C ASN A 221 -17.12 7.99 -10.35
N GLN A 222 -16.16 8.28 -11.22
CA GLN A 222 -15.67 9.64 -11.52
C GLN A 222 -15.22 10.41 -10.26
N ARG A 223 -14.77 9.67 -9.22
CA ARG A 223 -14.38 10.26 -7.93
C ARG A 223 -13.00 10.90 -7.97
N GLY A 224 -12.14 10.47 -8.86
CA GLY A 224 -10.78 10.96 -9.03
C GLY A 224 -10.19 10.55 -10.37
N LYS A 225 -8.94 10.96 -10.62
CA LYS A 225 -8.20 10.69 -11.84
C LYS A 225 -7.03 9.73 -11.56
N LEU A 226 -6.79 8.80 -12.48
CA LEU A 226 -5.68 7.87 -12.43
C LEU A 226 -4.50 8.41 -13.25
N VAL A 227 -3.29 8.36 -12.68
CA VAL A 227 -2.05 8.82 -13.34
C VAL A 227 -0.96 7.75 -13.21
N GLY A 228 -0.22 7.49 -14.26
CA GLY A 228 0.92 6.59 -14.23
C GLY A 228 0.94 5.61 -15.37
N LYS A 229 0.96 4.32 -15.10
CA LYS A 229 0.94 3.25 -16.10
C LYS A 229 -0.21 2.29 -15.87
N LYS A 230 -0.55 1.56 -16.92
CA LYS A 230 -1.54 0.49 -16.88
C LYS A 230 -1.25 -0.50 -15.76
N THR A 231 -2.26 -0.91 -15.01
CA THR A 231 -2.13 -1.84 -13.88
C THR A 231 -1.92 -3.28 -14.33
N PHE A 232 -1.66 -4.17 -13.40
CA PHE A 232 -1.22 -5.55 -13.64
C PHE A 232 -2.28 -6.42 -14.38
N GLY A 233 -3.55 -6.32 -14.01
CA GLY A 233 -4.61 -7.19 -14.55
C GLY A 233 -4.83 -8.49 -13.77
N LYS A 234 -4.75 -8.45 -12.43
CA LYS A 234 -5.09 -9.60 -11.57
C LYS A 234 -6.55 -9.52 -11.12
N GLY A 235 -7.44 -9.95 -11.99
CA GLY A 235 -8.89 -9.85 -11.80
C GLY A 235 -9.56 -11.09 -11.19
N LEU A 236 -8.82 -12.02 -10.57
CA LEU A 236 -9.35 -13.26 -10.03
C LEU A 236 -9.47 -13.22 -8.50
N VAL A 237 -10.62 -13.71 -8.00
CA VAL A 237 -10.87 -13.96 -6.58
C VAL A 237 -10.34 -15.33 -6.22
N GLN A 238 -9.41 -15.38 -5.27
CA GLN A 238 -8.84 -16.62 -4.75
C GLN A 238 -9.31 -16.86 -3.32
N SER A 239 -9.82 -18.06 -3.06
CA SER A 239 -10.12 -18.54 -1.71
C SER A 239 -9.05 -19.50 -1.26
N MET A 240 -8.55 -19.30 -0.04
CA MET A 240 -7.62 -20.22 0.60
C MET A 240 -8.37 -21.15 1.56
N ARG A 241 -8.03 -22.44 1.49
CA ARG A 241 -8.51 -23.46 2.44
C ARG A 241 -7.29 -24.15 3.05
N ALA A 242 -7.24 -24.16 4.37
CA ALA A 242 -6.27 -25.01 5.08
C ALA A 242 -6.71 -26.48 4.93
N LEU A 243 -5.75 -27.34 4.62
CA LEU A 243 -5.96 -28.79 4.56
C LEU A 243 -5.58 -29.45 5.89
N VAL A 244 -6.01 -30.69 6.08
CA VAL A 244 -5.83 -31.44 7.34
C VAL A 244 -4.35 -31.69 7.66
N ASP A 245 -3.50 -31.80 6.63
CA ASP A 245 -2.06 -31.99 6.73
C ASP A 245 -1.29 -30.68 7.04
N GLY A 246 -2.00 -29.56 7.24
CA GLY A 246 -1.39 -28.24 7.48
C GLY A 246 -0.99 -27.49 6.22
N SER A 247 -1.14 -28.08 5.03
CA SER A 247 -0.95 -27.40 3.76
C SER A 247 -2.12 -26.46 3.42
N GLY A 248 -1.96 -25.61 2.42
CA GLY A 248 -2.98 -24.67 1.97
C GLY A 248 -3.33 -24.87 0.51
N LEU A 249 -4.62 -24.92 0.20
CA LEU A 249 -5.14 -24.95 -1.17
C LEU A 249 -5.70 -23.58 -1.55
N THR A 250 -5.18 -22.99 -2.63
CA THR A 250 -5.70 -21.76 -3.21
C THR A 250 -6.52 -22.06 -4.46
N VAL A 251 -7.80 -21.71 -4.44
CA VAL A 251 -8.74 -21.99 -5.54
C VAL A 251 -9.32 -20.68 -6.06
N THR A 252 -9.31 -20.51 -7.39
CA THR A 252 -10.02 -19.40 -8.05
C THR A 252 -11.53 -19.68 -8.01
N VAL A 253 -12.28 -18.79 -7.35
CA VAL A 253 -13.72 -18.96 -7.11
C VAL A 253 -14.58 -17.98 -7.89
N ALA A 254 -14.06 -16.81 -8.24
CA ALA A 254 -14.77 -15.78 -8.98
C ALA A 254 -13.78 -14.84 -9.71
N LYS A 255 -14.32 -13.91 -10.48
CA LYS A 255 -13.59 -12.78 -11.06
C LYS A 255 -14.14 -11.45 -10.60
N TYR A 256 -13.28 -10.44 -10.57
CA TYR A 256 -13.64 -9.06 -10.26
C TYR A 256 -14.10 -8.32 -11.51
N LEU A 257 -15.16 -7.54 -11.35
CA LEU A 257 -15.62 -6.57 -12.33
C LEU A 257 -15.60 -5.18 -11.70
N THR A 258 -15.15 -4.18 -12.46
CA THR A 258 -15.24 -2.78 -12.06
C THR A 258 -16.70 -2.33 -11.95
N PRO A 259 -17.01 -1.16 -11.38
CA PRO A 259 -18.38 -0.63 -11.35
C PRO A 259 -19.08 -0.65 -12.72
N ASN A 260 -18.38 -0.32 -13.79
CA ASN A 260 -18.89 -0.34 -15.16
C ASN A 260 -18.98 -1.76 -15.77
N GLY A 261 -18.68 -2.81 -14.99
CA GLY A 261 -18.75 -4.20 -15.44
C GLY A 261 -17.54 -4.68 -16.25
N THR A 262 -16.45 -3.90 -16.31
CA THR A 262 -15.24 -4.29 -17.03
C THR A 262 -14.48 -5.37 -16.27
N ASP A 263 -14.13 -6.45 -16.96
CA ASP A 263 -13.25 -7.49 -16.44
C ASP A 263 -11.80 -7.00 -16.45
N ILE A 264 -11.19 -6.88 -15.27
CA ILE A 264 -9.79 -6.42 -15.14
C ILE A 264 -8.79 -7.54 -15.36
N ASN A 265 -9.25 -8.79 -15.42
CA ASN A 265 -8.35 -9.93 -15.54
C ASN A 265 -7.61 -9.92 -16.87
N LYS A 266 -6.27 -9.98 -16.82
CA LYS A 266 -5.32 -9.87 -17.95
C LYS A 266 -5.25 -8.50 -18.62
N PHE A 267 -6.27 -7.63 -18.48
CA PHE A 267 -6.31 -6.34 -19.16
C PHE A 267 -5.84 -5.17 -18.32
N GLY A 268 -5.98 -5.27 -16.98
CA GLY A 268 -5.65 -4.18 -16.08
C GLY A 268 -6.53 -2.93 -16.29
N ILE A 269 -6.16 -1.86 -15.61
CA ILE A 269 -6.83 -0.57 -15.68
C ILE A 269 -5.88 0.44 -16.30
N THR A 270 -6.30 1.05 -17.40
CA THR A 270 -5.57 2.13 -18.06
C THR A 270 -5.78 3.43 -17.29
N PRO A 271 -4.72 4.20 -16.94
CA PRO A 271 -4.86 5.49 -16.28
C PRO A 271 -5.46 6.55 -17.23
N ASP A 272 -6.04 7.61 -16.64
CA ASP A 272 -6.53 8.78 -17.40
C ASP A 272 -5.37 9.59 -18.00
N LEU A 273 -4.23 9.62 -17.32
CA LEU A 273 -3.00 10.27 -17.77
C LEU A 273 -1.83 9.29 -17.71
N GLU A 274 -1.33 8.87 -18.86
CA GLU A 274 -0.20 7.94 -18.91
C GLU A 274 1.12 8.69 -18.80
N ILE A 275 1.93 8.30 -17.81
CA ILE A 275 3.26 8.87 -17.55
C ILE A 275 4.28 7.76 -17.41
N ASN A 276 5.20 7.70 -18.36
CA ASN A 276 6.32 6.76 -18.33
C ASN A 276 7.36 7.18 -17.28
N MET A 277 7.80 6.22 -16.48
CA MET A 277 9.00 6.40 -15.67
C MET A 277 10.24 6.23 -16.54
N ASN A 278 11.23 7.11 -16.37
CA ASN A 278 12.55 6.86 -16.93
C ASN A 278 13.14 5.60 -16.27
N SER A 279 14.03 4.90 -16.96
CA SER A 279 14.67 3.65 -16.52
C SER A 279 15.44 3.77 -15.20
N ASN A 280 15.71 4.96 -14.72
CA ASN A 280 16.38 5.19 -13.44
C ASN A 280 15.44 4.87 -12.28
N ARG A 281 15.77 3.83 -11.52
CA ARG A 281 15.04 3.41 -10.33
C ARG A 281 15.05 4.53 -9.29
N LEU A 282 13.87 5.08 -8.97
CA LEU A 282 13.73 6.05 -7.88
C LEU A 282 14.20 5.43 -6.57
N LEU A 283 14.99 6.17 -5.82
CA LEU A 283 15.30 5.79 -4.45
C LEU A 283 14.03 5.88 -3.60
N GLN A 284 13.88 5.01 -2.61
CA GLN A 284 12.68 4.98 -1.77
C GLN A 284 12.35 6.34 -1.13
N LYS A 285 13.39 7.13 -0.76
CA LYS A 285 13.26 8.49 -0.22
C LYS A 285 12.77 9.54 -1.23
N GLU A 286 12.80 9.23 -2.52
CA GLU A 286 12.40 10.15 -3.60
C GLU A 286 10.94 9.94 -4.03
N ILE A 287 10.35 8.80 -3.65
CA ILE A 287 8.95 8.47 -3.96
C ILE A 287 8.01 9.52 -3.33
N GLY A 288 7.08 10.04 -4.14
CA GLY A 288 6.13 11.07 -3.72
C GLY A 288 6.79 12.43 -3.46
N THR A 289 7.96 12.70 -4.04
CA THR A 289 8.63 14.01 -3.98
C THR A 289 8.69 14.65 -5.37
N LYS A 290 9.19 15.89 -5.45
CA LYS A 290 9.39 16.59 -6.73
C LYS A 290 10.38 15.89 -7.69
N LYS A 291 11.17 14.93 -7.23
CA LYS A 291 12.04 14.09 -8.09
C LYS A 291 11.26 12.96 -8.77
N ASP A 292 10.11 12.60 -8.24
CA ASP A 292 9.22 11.57 -8.78
C ASP A 292 8.36 12.17 -9.91
N LYS A 293 8.66 11.77 -11.16
CA LYS A 293 7.98 12.30 -12.36
C LYS A 293 6.48 12.03 -12.35
N GLN A 294 6.05 10.83 -11.95
CA GLN A 294 4.63 10.48 -11.88
C GLN A 294 3.92 11.24 -10.77
N TYR A 295 4.57 11.41 -9.62
CA TYR A 295 4.03 12.21 -8.53
C TYR A 295 3.84 13.68 -8.97
N ARG A 296 4.86 14.30 -9.63
CA ARG A 296 4.74 15.67 -10.14
C ARG A 296 3.57 15.82 -11.12
N ALA A 297 3.42 14.87 -12.05
CA ALA A 297 2.31 14.89 -13.00
C ALA A 297 0.97 14.79 -12.27
N GLY A 298 0.87 13.88 -11.29
CA GLY A 298 -0.32 13.73 -10.45
C GLY A 298 -0.62 14.98 -9.61
N GLU A 299 0.41 15.59 -9.01
CA GLU A 299 0.26 16.83 -8.24
C GLU A 299 -0.19 17.99 -9.11
N ASN A 300 0.38 18.16 -10.31
CA ASN A 300 -0.05 19.21 -11.25
C ASN A 300 -1.52 19.02 -11.68
N LEU A 301 -1.92 17.78 -11.99
CA LEU A 301 -3.31 17.48 -12.29
C LEU A 301 -4.23 17.77 -11.10
N LEU A 302 -3.81 17.40 -9.88
CA LEU A 302 -4.55 17.69 -8.66
C LEU A 302 -4.74 19.20 -8.44
N ILE A 303 -3.69 20.00 -8.64
CA ILE A 303 -3.76 21.48 -8.53
C ILE A 303 -4.80 22.03 -9.51
N ASN A 304 -4.83 21.55 -10.76
CA ASN A 304 -5.84 21.96 -11.73
C ASN A 304 -7.26 21.60 -11.27
N LEU A 305 -7.45 20.40 -10.72
CA LEU A 305 -8.75 19.98 -10.16
C LEU A 305 -9.17 20.82 -8.95
N ILE A 306 -8.22 21.24 -8.10
CA ILE A 306 -8.47 22.14 -6.96
C ILE A 306 -8.95 23.51 -7.47
N LYS A 307 -8.24 24.09 -8.44
CA LYS A 307 -8.58 25.41 -9.04
C LYS A 307 -9.97 25.40 -9.66
N VAL A 308 -10.28 24.36 -10.46
CA VAL A 308 -11.59 24.19 -11.08
C VAL A 308 -12.69 24.11 -10.01
N LYS A 309 -12.51 23.29 -8.97
CA LYS A 309 -13.49 23.14 -7.90
C LYS A 309 -13.69 24.44 -7.10
N GLY A 310 -12.61 25.17 -6.83
CA GLY A 310 -12.66 26.48 -6.18
C GLY A 310 -13.41 27.52 -7.01
N SER A 311 -13.28 27.48 -8.33
CA SER A 311 -14.01 28.34 -9.26
C SER A 311 -15.52 28.06 -9.27
N PHE A 312 -15.94 26.80 -9.05
CA PHE A 312 -17.38 26.44 -8.94
C PHE A 312 -17.99 26.82 -7.58
N SER A 313 -17.21 26.95 -6.53
CA SER A 313 -17.67 27.45 -5.23
C SER A 313 -18.04 28.95 -5.26
N SER A 314 -17.56 29.66 -6.29
CA SER A 314 -17.82 31.12 -6.52
C SER A 314 -18.68 31.43 -7.74
N TYR A 315 -19.31 30.39 -8.40
CA TYR A 315 -19.98 30.58 -9.68
C TYR A 315 -21.41 30.04 -9.73
N ASP A 316 -22.29 30.77 -10.40
CA ASP A 316 -23.69 30.53 -10.75
C ASP A 316 -23.85 29.36 -11.76
N PRO A 317 -24.94 28.54 -11.68
CA PRO A 317 -25.07 27.27 -12.42
C PRO A 317 -25.31 27.36 -13.94
N LYS A 318 -25.05 28.44 -14.63
CA LYS A 318 -25.44 28.65 -16.06
C LYS A 318 -24.34 28.66 -17.10
N SER A 319 -23.07 28.30 -16.78
CA SER A 319 -22.02 28.24 -17.82
C SER A 319 -21.46 26.83 -18.02
N SER A 320 -22.02 26.15 -19.01
CA SER A 320 -21.51 24.89 -19.57
C SER A 320 -20.38 25.15 -20.58
N ASN A 321 -19.18 24.67 -20.36
CA ASN A 321 -18.22 24.14 -21.35
C ASN A 321 -16.77 24.15 -20.85
N ILE A 322 -16.41 23.18 -20.00
CA ILE A 322 -15.03 23.08 -19.48
C ILE A 322 -14.25 21.88 -20.09
N TYR A 323 -14.92 21.00 -20.82
CA TYR A 323 -14.24 19.85 -21.45
C TYR A 323 -13.41 20.18 -22.71
N ALA A 324 -13.51 21.40 -23.24
CA ALA A 324 -12.76 21.82 -24.43
C ALA A 324 -11.35 22.37 -24.14
N ALA A 325 -11.08 22.84 -22.91
CA ALA A 325 -9.80 23.48 -22.56
C ALA A 325 -8.67 22.50 -22.19
N LEU A 326 -8.96 21.22 -21.98
CA LEU A 326 -7.97 20.21 -21.57
C LEU A 326 -7.37 19.39 -22.74
N LYS A 327 -7.67 19.75 -24.00
CA LYS A 327 -7.15 19.04 -25.19
C LYS A 327 -6.05 19.79 -25.95
N ASN A 328 -5.70 21.01 -25.55
CA ASN A 328 -4.77 21.87 -26.30
C ASN A 328 -3.63 22.42 -25.42
N ASP A 329 -2.90 21.56 -24.67
CA ASP A 329 -1.54 21.87 -24.17
C ASP A 329 -0.70 20.59 -24.08
#